data_ebadd7c716b0938ff930aec086ffbda4
#
_entry.id   ebadd7c716b0938ff930aec086ffbda4
#
_cell.length_a   1.000
_cell.length_b   1.000
_cell.length_c   1.000
_cell.angle_alpha   90.00
_cell.angle_beta   90.00
_cell.angle_gamma   90.00
#
_symmetry.space_group_name_H-M   'P 1'
#
loop_
_entity.id
_entity.type
_entity.pdbx_description
1 polymer ?
#
loop_
_entity_poly.entity_id
_entity_poly.type
_entity_poly.pdbx_seq_one_letter_code
_entity_poly.pdbx_strand_id
1 'polypeptide(L)'
;MTLLIDNYDSFSYNLYQLIGQFDKNIKVVRNDEYKAEDFKEIEKLNPNIIIISPGPGKPEDAGICIDIIKYFYIDKDDKSKINPIIFGVCLGHQAICKSFGAEVSYAKKLMHGKTSIIELSNNSILFKNLPKQIEVARYHSLSAIRESMPDCLKITSFSIEDKEIMSIEHKKYPIYGVQFHPESVMTKDGFNIIKNLYEVII
;
A
#
# COMPACT_ATOMS: atom_id res chain seq x y z
N MET A 1 -10.38 -11.42 8.37
CA MET A 1 -9.74 -12.03 7.18
C MET A 1 -8.98 -10.97 6.40
N THR A 2 -7.77 -11.28 5.97
CA THR A 2 -6.97 -10.45 5.07
C THR A 2 -7.09 -10.96 3.64
N LEU A 3 -7.41 -10.08 2.68
CA LEU A 3 -7.32 -10.36 1.25
C LEU A 3 -5.99 -9.79 0.73
N LEU A 4 -5.13 -10.64 0.20
CA LEU A 4 -3.88 -10.23 -0.45
C LEU A 4 -4.04 -10.33 -1.97
N ILE A 5 -3.97 -9.19 -2.66
CA ILE A 5 -3.95 -9.11 -4.12
C ILE A 5 -2.49 -9.18 -4.55
N ASP A 6 -2.14 -10.26 -5.23
CA ASP A 6 -0.79 -10.54 -5.70
C ASP A 6 -0.59 -10.07 -7.15
N ASN A 7 0.33 -9.15 -7.32
CA ASN A 7 0.72 -8.57 -8.61
C ASN A 7 1.90 -9.31 -9.27
N TYR A 8 2.01 -10.63 -9.06
CA TYR A 8 3.07 -11.46 -9.65
C TYR A 8 4.49 -11.04 -9.23
N ASP A 9 4.62 -10.52 -7.99
CA ASP A 9 5.90 -10.09 -7.47
C ASP A 9 6.67 -11.22 -6.80
N SER A 10 7.99 -11.23 -6.95
CA SER A 10 8.86 -12.22 -6.30
C SER A 10 8.86 -12.13 -4.77
N PHE A 11 8.51 -10.97 -4.20
CA PHE A 11 8.45 -10.74 -2.77
C PHE A 11 7.04 -10.92 -2.16
N SER A 12 6.02 -11.23 -2.97
CA SER A 12 4.65 -11.45 -2.46
C SER A 12 4.59 -12.52 -1.38
N TYR A 13 5.44 -13.56 -1.48
CA TYR A 13 5.51 -14.61 -0.48
C TYR A 13 6.10 -14.12 0.85
N ASN A 14 7.09 -13.23 0.82
CA ASN A 14 7.64 -12.61 2.03
C ASN A 14 6.58 -11.72 2.70
N LEU A 15 5.83 -10.97 1.90
CA LEU A 15 4.71 -10.17 2.40
C LEU A 15 3.64 -11.06 3.04
N TYR A 16 3.26 -12.17 2.38
CA TYR A 16 2.34 -13.17 2.94
C TYR A 16 2.81 -13.71 4.30
N GLN A 17 4.11 -14.06 4.42
CA GLN A 17 4.68 -14.55 5.68
C GLN A 17 4.67 -13.49 6.78
N LEU A 18 4.98 -12.24 6.43
CA LEU A 18 4.96 -11.14 7.38
C LEU A 18 3.53 -10.89 7.89
N ILE A 19 2.54 -10.81 7.00
CA ILE A 19 1.11 -10.67 7.32
C ILE A 19 0.65 -11.85 8.18
N GLY A 20 1.07 -13.06 7.85
CA GLY A 20 0.71 -14.30 8.55
C GLY A 20 1.11 -14.36 10.01
N GLN A 21 1.93 -13.43 10.50
CA GLN A 21 2.23 -13.28 11.92
C GLN A 21 1.07 -12.60 12.69
N PHE A 22 0.22 -11.85 11.98
CA PHE A 22 -0.87 -11.07 12.57
C PHE A 22 -2.26 -11.65 12.25
N ASP A 23 -2.46 -12.17 11.04
CA ASP A 23 -3.70 -12.80 10.61
C ASP A 23 -3.41 -14.17 9.96
N LYS A 24 -4.02 -15.23 10.49
CA LYS A 24 -3.89 -16.59 9.92
C LYS A 24 -4.91 -16.86 8.82
N ASN A 25 -5.94 -16.03 8.72
CA ASN A 25 -6.99 -16.14 7.71
C ASN A 25 -6.70 -15.21 6.53
N ILE A 26 -5.73 -15.60 5.69
CA ILE A 26 -5.31 -14.86 4.51
C ILE A 26 -5.81 -15.58 3.27
N LYS A 27 -6.58 -14.88 2.43
CA LYS A 27 -6.89 -15.31 1.07
C LYS A 27 -5.99 -14.55 0.10
N VAL A 28 -5.27 -15.29 -0.74
CA VAL A 28 -4.45 -14.71 -1.83
C VAL A 28 -5.23 -14.85 -3.13
N VAL A 29 -5.27 -13.78 -3.91
CA VAL A 29 -5.84 -13.76 -5.27
C VAL A 29 -4.87 -13.04 -6.21
N ARG A 30 -4.83 -13.44 -7.47
CA ARG A 30 -4.06 -12.73 -8.49
C ARG A 30 -4.80 -11.47 -8.93
N ASN A 31 -4.07 -10.45 -9.36
CA ASN A 31 -4.64 -9.18 -9.78
C ASN A 31 -5.52 -9.26 -11.04
N ASP A 32 -5.47 -10.37 -11.77
CA ASP A 32 -6.24 -10.68 -12.99
C ASP A 32 -7.27 -11.80 -12.78
N GLU A 33 -7.40 -12.34 -11.57
CA GLU A 33 -8.34 -13.42 -11.22
C GLU A 33 -9.79 -12.94 -11.18
N TYR A 34 -10.01 -11.68 -10.80
CA TYR A 34 -11.31 -11.04 -10.74
C TYR A 34 -11.40 -9.88 -11.75
N LYS A 35 -12.62 -9.56 -12.17
CA LYS A 35 -12.94 -8.37 -12.95
C LYS A 35 -13.85 -7.45 -12.14
N ALA A 36 -14.10 -6.25 -12.64
CA ALA A 36 -14.94 -5.26 -11.94
C ALA A 36 -16.36 -5.79 -11.62
N GLU A 37 -16.92 -6.64 -12.50
CA GLU A 37 -18.21 -7.31 -12.29
C GLU A 37 -18.24 -8.28 -11.11
N ASP A 38 -17.07 -8.80 -10.70
CA ASP A 38 -16.93 -9.79 -9.63
C ASP A 38 -16.72 -9.15 -8.24
N PHE A 39 -16.63 -7.83 -8.13
CA PHE A 39 -16.29 -7.16 -6.85
C PHE A 39 -17.32 -7.41 -5.74
N LYS A 40 -18.58 -7.71 -6.09
CA LYS A 40 -19.58 -8.17 -5.12
C LYS A 40 -19.20 -9.52 -4.47
N GLU A 41 -18.45 -10.36 -5.15
CA GLU A 41 -17.93 -11.62 -4.58
C GLU A 41 -16.81 -11.33 -3.59
N ILE A 42 -15.92 -10.40 -3.91
CA ILE A 42 -14.90 -9.92 -2.98
C ILE A 42 -15.56 -9.29 -1.73
N GLU A 43 -16.61 -8.50 -1.93
CA GLU A 43 -17.37 -7.92 -0.82
C GLU A 43 -18.02 -8.99 0.08
N LYS A 44 -18.54 -10.08 -0.49
CA LYS A 44 -19.10 -11.22 0.27
C LYS A 44 -18.06 -11.94 1.12
N LEU A 45 -16.78 -11.90 0.73
CA LEU A 45 -15.69 -12.43 1.57
C LEU A 45 -15.53 -11.62 2.86
N ASN A 46 -16.05 -10.40 2.89
CA ASN A 46 -16.02 -9.49 4.02
C ASN A 46 -14.61 -9.31 4.61
N PRO A 47 -13.63 -8.89 3.80
CA PRO A 47 -12.27 -8.69 4.28
C PRO A 47 -12.20 -7.52 5.26
N ASN A 48 -11.45 -7.67 6.35
CA ASN A 48 -11.13 -6.55 7.25
C ASN A 48 -10.05 -5.65 6.62
N ILE A 49 -9.15 -6.26 5.88
CA ILE A 49 -8.02 -5.61 5.19
C ILE A 49 -7.88 -6.17 3.78
N ILE A 50 -7.65 -5.29 2.82
CA ILE A 50 -7.17 -5.62 1.46
C ILE A 50 -5.75 -5.10 1.34
N ILE A 51 -4.81 -6.00 1.09
CA ILE A 51 -3.41 -5.66 0.87
C ILE A 51 -3.10 -5.82 -0.61
N ILE A 52 -2.55 -4.78 -1.22
CA ILE A 52 -2.13 -4.78 -2.62
C ILE A 52 -0.61 -4.91 -2.64
N SER A 53 -0.12 -6.02 -3.18
CA SER A 53 1.29 -6.36 -3.18
C SER A 53 2.14 -5.45 -4.08
N PRO A 54 3.47 -5.48 -3.93
CA PRO A 54 4.38 -5.04 -4.98
C PRO A 54 4.10 -5.76 -6.30
N GLY A 55 4.67 -5.27 -7.38
CA GLY A 55 4.58 -5.91 -8.69
C GLY A 55 5.33 -5.14 -9.77
N PRO A 56 5.51 -5.73 -10.95
CA PRO A 56 6.14 -5.10 -12.09
C PRO A 56 5.19 -4.11 -12.80
N GLY A 57 5.75 -3.25 -13.64
CA GLY A 57 5.00 -2.39 -14.53
C GLY A 57 4.45 -1.13 -13.88
N LYS A 58 3.33 -0.64 -14.42
CA LYS A 58 2.64 0.57 -13.99
C LYS A 58 1.38 0.22 -13.21
N PRO A 59 0.90 1.09 -12.32
CA PRO A 59 -0.33 0.83 -11.56
C PRO A 59 -1.56 0.68 -12.45
N GLU A 60 -1.59 1.30 -13.65
CA GLU A 60 -2.66 1.16 -14.63
C GLU A 60 -2.73 -0.24 -15.25
N ASP A 61 -1.60 -0.96 -15.27
CA ASP A 61 -1.48 -2.32 -15.82
C ASP A 61 -1.61 -3.41 -14.73
N ALA A 62 -1.89 -3.00 -13.49
CA ALA A 62 -1.96 -3.89 -12.31
C ALA A 62 -3.35 -4.52 -12.10
N GLY A 63 -4.02 -4.93 -13.18
CA GLY A 63 -5.31 -5.62 -13.10
C GLY A 63 -6.35 -4.84 -12.28
N ILE A 64 -6.98 -5.51 -11.31
CA ILE A 64 -8.07 -4.93 -10.50
C ILE A 64 -7.63 -3.89 -9.46
N CYS A 65 -6.33 -3.61 -9.31
CA CYS A 65 -5.82 -2.86 -8.15
C CYS A 65 -6.42 -1.45 -8.02
N ILE A 66 -6.52 -0.71 -9.13
CA ILE A 66 -7.13 0.63 -9.12
C ILE A 66 -8.65 0.52 -8.92
N ASP A 67 -9.29 -0.41 -9.63
CA ASP A 67 -10.74 -0.52 -9.66
C ASP A 67 -11.31 -1.00 -8.33
N ILE A 68 -10.61 -1.88 -7.61
CA ILE A 68 -11.06 -2.32 -6.27
C ILE A 68 -11.00 -1.18 -5.24
N ILE A 69 -9.99 -0.29 -5.33
CA ILE A 69 -9.90 0.90 -4.48
C ILE A 69 -11.09 1.82 -4.76
N LYS A 70 -11.39 2.08 -6.06
CA LYS A 70 -12.52 2.90 -6.47
C LYS A 70 -13.84 2.30 -6.01
N TYR A 71 -14.04 1.00 -6.22
CA TYR A 71 -15.24 0.29 -5.81
C TYR A 71 -15.56 0.49 -4.33
N PHE A 72 -14.59 0.33 -3.43
CA PHE A 72 -14.84 0.46 -2.00
C PHE A 72 -14.93 1.90 -1.50
N TYR A 73 -14.25 2.86 -2.15
CA TYR A 73 -14.04 4.17 -1.54
C TYR A 73 -14.45 5.38 -2.39
N ILE A 74 -14.62 5.23 -3.69
CA ILE A 74 -14.93 6.34 -4.60
C ILE A 74 -16.32 6.18 -5.20
N ASP A 75 -16.64 5.02 -5.79
CA ASP A 75 -17.84 4.80 -6.59
C ASP A 75 -19.04 4.32 -5.77
N LYS A 76 -18.85 4.02 -4.49
CA LYS A 76 -19.88 3.43 -3.64
C LYS A 76 -20.70 4.49 -2.91
N ASP A 77 -21.99 4.59 -3.24
CA ASP A 77 -22.95 5.49 -2.57
C ASP A 77 -23.38 4.99 -1.18
N ASP A 78 -23.27 3.70 -0.92
CA ASP A 78 -23.71 3.09 0.34
C ASP A 78 -22.67 3.26 1.45
N LYS A 79 -22.83 4.32 2.24
CA LYS A 79 -22.00 4.63 3.41
C LYS A 79 -22.34 3.81 4.66
N SER A 80 -23.31 2.90 4.59
CA SER A 80 -23.80 2.12 5.74
C SER A 80 -22.90 0.92 6.06
N LYS A 81 -22.04 0.50 5.14
CA LYS A 81 -21.13 -0.65 5.31
C LYS A 81 -19.74 -0.21 5.75
N ILE A 82 -19.16 -1.00 6.64
CA ILE A 82 -17.74 -0.87 7.02
C ILE A 82 -16.91 -1.34 5.83
N ASN A 83 -16.16 -0.42 5.23
CA ASN A 83 -15.23 -0.74 4.15
C ASN A 83 -13.93 -1.33 4.72
N PRO A 84 -13.28 -2.25 4.01
CA PRO A 84 -12.00 -2.82 4.46
C PRO A 84 -10.90 -1.75 4.52
N ILE A 85 -9.95 -1.92 5.42
CA ILE A 85 -8.70 -1.17 5.36
C ILE A 85 -8.00 -1.51 4.04
N ILE A 86 -7.43 -0.53 3.36
CA ILE A 86 -6.58 -0.75 2.18
C ILE A 86 -5.14 -0.41 2.52
N PHE A 87 -4.24 -1.35 2.23
CA PHE A 87 -2.80 -1.15 2.36
C PHE A 87 -2.08 -1.51 1.08
N GLY A 88 -1.38 -0.54 0.48
CA GLY A 88 -0.62 -0.74 -0.75
C GLY A 88 0.88 -0.73 -0.53
N VAL A 89 1.60 -1.70 -1.07
CA VAL A 89 3.06 -1.79 -1.04
C VAL A 89 3.62 -1.59 -2.44
N CYS A 90 4.56 -0.66 -2.63
CA CYS A 90 5.25 -0.31 -3.86
C CYS A 90 4.26 -0.04 -5.01
N LEU A 91 3.99 -0.99 -5.92
CA LEU A 91 2.97 -0.88 -6.95
C LEU A 91 1.58 -0.60 -6.35
N GLY A 92 1.24 -1.25 -5.24
CA GLY A 92 -0.02 -1.02 -4.53
C GLY A 92 -0.15 0.40 -3.98
N HIS A 93 0.93 0.99 -3.46
CA HIS A 93 0.98 2.40 -3.07
C HIS A 93 0.74 3.32 -4.28
N GLN A 94 1.37 3.03 -5.42
CA GLN A 94 1.17 3.79 -6.67
C GLN A 94 -0.26 3.66 -7.18
N ALA A 95 -0.88 2.48 -7.07
CA ALA A 95 -2.28 2.25 -7.41
C ALA A 95 -3.23 3.10 -6.53
N ILE A 96 -2.95 3.22 -5.22
CA ILE A 96 -3.69 4.12 -4.34
C ILE A 96 -3.55 5.57 -4.81
N CYS A 97 -2.32 6.06 -5.01
CA CYS A 97 -2.07 7.41 -5.48
C CYS A 97 -2.84 7.72 -6.78
N LYS A 98 -2.78 6.80 -7.74
CA LYS A 98 -3.46 6.91 -9.03
C LYS A 98 -4.98 6.92 -8.91
N SER A 99 -5.55 6.07 -8.04
CA SER A 99 -7.00 5.99 -7.82
C SER A 99 -7.61 7.31 -7.34
N PHE A 100 -6.84 8.10 -6.60
CA PHE A 100 -7.25 9.41 -6.10
C PHE A 100 -6.77 10.59 -6.96
N GLY A 101 -6.19 10.32 -8.15
CA GLY A 101 -5.86 11.33 -9.15
C GLY A 101 -4.43 11.86 -9.11
N ALA A 102 -3.53 11.29 -8.29
CA ALA A 102 -2.12 11.64 -8.37
C ALA A 102 -1.48 11.05 -9.63
N GLU A 103 -0.44 11.72 -10.14
CA GLU A 103 0.39 11.21 -11.21
C GLU A 103 1.48 10.27 -10.66
N VAL A 104 1.75 9.19 -11.39
CA VAL A 104 2.86 8.27 -11.15
C VAL A 104 3.77 8.31 -12.37
N SER A 105 5.04 8.60 -12.17
CA SER A 105 6.02 8.73 -13.25
C SER A 105 7.38 8.20 -12.82
N TYR A 106 8.38 8.33 -13.68
CA TYR A 106 9.74 7.87 -13.36
C TYR A 106 10.27 8.52 -12.09
N ALA A 107 10.82 7.69 -11.20
CA ALA A 107 11.51 8.13 -10.01
C ALA A 107 12.79 8.90 -10.40
N LYS A 108 13.23 9.83 -9.56
CA LYS A 108 14.46 10.61 -9.77
C LYS A 108 15.69 9.73 -9.89
N LYS A 109 15.67 8.56 -9.25
CA LYS A 109 16.73 7.55 -9.31
C LYS A 109 16.10 6.16 -9.42
N LEU A 110 16.69 5.30 -10.25
CA LEU A 110 16.36 3.88 -10.27
C LEU A 110 16.83 3.23 -8.96
N MET A 111 15.87 2.70 -8.21
CA MET A 111 16.11 1.98 -6.96
C MET A 111 15.88 0.50 -7.18
N HIS A 112 16.91 -0.31 -7.02
CA HIS A 112 16.82 -1.77 -7.13
C HIS A 112 17.71 -2.43 -6.08
N GLY A 113 17.10 -2.96 -5.02
CA GLY A 113 17.82 -3.60 -3.91
C GLY A 113 18.72 -2.63 -3.13
N LYS A 114 18.31 -1.37 -3.02
CA LYS A 114 19.04 -0.33 -2.27
C LYS A 114 18.25 0.08 -1.04
N THR A 115 18.95 0.52 -0.02
CA THR A 115 18.34 1.15 1.15
C THR A 115 18.35 2.67 1.03
N SER A 116 17.42 3.30 1.73
CA SER A 116 17.38 4.76 1.91
C SER A 116 16.91 5.07 3.33
N ILE A 117 17.42 6.16 3.87
CA ILE A 117 16.87 6.73 5.10
C ILE A 117 15.65 7.57 4.74
N ILE A 118 14.53 7.29 5.39
CA ILE A 118 13.30 8.06 5.23
C ILE A 118 12.96 8.82 6.50
N GLU A 119 12.38 9.99 6.34
CA GLU A 119 11.86 10.79 7.45
C GLU A 119 10.37 10.53 7.61
N LEU A 120 9.96 10.19 8.85
CA LEU A 120 8.61 9.82 9.20
C LEU A 120 7.84 10.99 9.81
N SER A 121 6.56 11.11 9.47
CA SER A 121 5.63 12.00 10.18
C SER A 121 5.19 11.36 11.50
N ASN A 122 5.36 12.08 12.60
CA ASN A 122 4.98 11.62 13.94
C ASN A 122 3.45 11.38 14.11
N ASN A 123 2.64 11.85 13.16
CA ASN A 123 1.18 11.76 13.22
C ASN A 123 0.63 10.64 12.29
N SER A 124 1.48 9.72 11.85
CA SER A 124 1.06 8.56 11.06
C SER A 124 0.80 7.37 11.97
N ILE A 125 -0.32 6.69 11.73
CA ILE A 125 -0.67 5.45 12.46
C ILE A 125 0.35 4.36 12.17
N LEU A 126 0.78 4.21 10.91
CA LEU A 126 1.75 3.18 10.51
C LEU A 126 3.09 3.30 11.25
N PHE A 127 3.47 4.52 11.64
CA PHE A 127 4.79 4.81 12.23
C PHE A 127 4.74 5.08 13.74
N LYS A 128 3.64 4.72 14.37
CA LYS A 128 3.49 4.83 15.82
C LYS A 128 4.63 4.08 16.53
N ASN A 129 5.26 4.76 17.50
CA ASN A 129 6.39 4.24 18.30
C ASN A 129 7.67 3.93 17.50
N LEU A 130 7.79 4.39 16.26
CA LEU A 130 9.03 4.31 15.50
C LEU A 130 9.88 5.58 15.66
N PRO A 131 11.20 5.49 15.47
CA PRO A 131 12.06 6.68 15.46
C PRO A 131 11.70 7.61 14.29
N LYS A 132 12.10 8.88 14.36
CA LYS A 132 11.82 9.86 13.29
C LYS A 132 12.39 9.49 11.93
N GLN A 133 13.42 8.66 11.90
CA GLN A 133 14.10 8.21 10.70
C GLN A 133 14.31 6.72 10.79
N ILE A 134 14.02 6.01 9.71
CA ILE A 134 14.26 4.57 9.56
C ILE A 134 14.92 4.27 8.23
N GLU A 135 15.64 3.16 8.16
CA GLU A 135 16.19 2.62 6.93
C GLU A 135 15.20 1.66 6.29
N VAL A 136 14.93 1.83 4.98
CA VAL A 136 13.97 1.02 4.23
C VAL A 136 14.54 0.53 2.90
N ALA A 137 14.12 -0.65 2.46
CA ALA A 137 14.47 -1.22 1.16
C ALA A 137 13.60 -0.66 0.05
N ARG A 138 14.22 -0.29 -1.09
CA ARG A 138 13.55 0.26 -2.27
C ARG A 138 13.87 -0.57 -3.52
N TYR A 139 12.83 -0.86 -4.32
CA TYR A 139 12.91 -1.66 -5.56
C TYR A 139 12.05 -1.05 -6.67
N HIS A 140 12.01 0.27 -6.82
CA HIS A 140 11.10 0.93 -7.75
C HIS A 140 11.80 1.82 -8.76
N SER A 141 11.24 1.91 -9.96
CA SER A 141 11.59 2.84 -11.04
C SER A 141 10.55 3.95 -11.23
N LEU A 142 9.35 3.77 -10.64
CA LEU A 142 8.27 4.74 -10.67
C LEU A 142 7.98 5.25 -9.26
N SER A 143 7.45 6.46 -9.15
CA SER A 143 7.10 7.13 -7.90
C SER A 143 5.93 8.08 -8.11
N ALA A 144 5.15 8.32 -7.07
CA ALA A 144 4.09 9.33 -7.10
C ALA A 144 4.69 10.74 -7.15
N ILE A 145 4.16 11.58 -8.04
CA ILE A 145 4.61 12.97 -8.24
C ILE A 145 4.01 13.87 -7.16
N ARG A 146 4.88 14.53 -6.41
CA ARG A 146 4.48 15.33 -5.25
C ARG A 146 3.52 16.47 -5.60
N GLU A 147 3.77 17.13 -6.71
CA GLU A 147 3.02 18.29 -7.20
C GLU A 147 1.60 17.92 -7.65
N SER A 148 1.36 16.65 -7.95
CA SER A 148 0.04 16.12 -8.35
C SER A 148 -0.74 15.49 -7.20
N MET A 149 -0.17 15.47 -5.99
CA MET A 149 -0.80 14.80 -4.87
C MET A 149 -2.12 15.49 -4.48
N PRO A 150 -3.25 14.78 -4.49
CA PRO A 150 -4.55 15.39 -4.17
C PRO A 150 -4.67 15.69 -2.67
N ASP A 151 -5.49 16.69 -2.34
CA ASP A 151 -5.68 17.14 -0.96
C ASP A 151 -6.19 16.06 0.00
N CYS A 152 -6.85 15.03 -0.50
CA CYS A 152 -7.36 13.93 0.33
C CYS A 152 -6.26 12.98 0.80
N LEU A 153 -5.10 12.96 0.14
CA LEU A 153 -3.95 12.14 0.53
C LEU A 153 -2.90 12.98 1.27
N LYS A 154 -2.50 12.49 2.43
CA LYS A 154 -1.44 13.07 3.26
C LYS A 154 -0.15 12.30 3.03
N ILE A 155 0.93 12.98 2.66
CA ILE A 155 2.27 12.40 2.63
C ILE A 155 2.74 12.22 4.07
N THR A 156 3.13 11.02 4.44
CA THR A 156 3.52 10.65 5.81
C THR A 156 5.00 10.28 5.94
N SER A 157 5.69 10.07 4.84
CA SER A 157 7.15 9.98 4.82
C SER A 157 7.73 10.31 3.45
N PHE A 158 9.01 10.68 3.45
CA PHE A 158 9.79 10.92 2.24
C PHE A 158 11.25 10.52 2.45
N SER A 159 11.91 10.14 1.37
CA SER A 159 13.34 9.87 1.39
C SER A 159 14.14 11.15 1.64
N ILE A 160 15.12 11.07 2.52
CA ILE A 160 15.95 12.24 2.86
C ILE A 160 16.81 12.66 1.67
N GLU A 161 17.32 11.70 0.92
CA GLU A 161 18.26 11.93 -0.18
C GLU A 161 17.61 12.56 -1.41
N ASP A 162 16.52 11.96 -1.92
CA ASP A 162 15.94 12.35 -3.22
C ASP A 162 14.57 13.02 -3.09
N LYS A 163 14.04 13.10 -1.85
CA LYS A 163 12.71 13.68 -1.53
C LYS A 163 11.54 12.99 -2.20
N GLU A 164 11.73 11.75 -2.64
CA GLU A 164 10.65 10.90 -3.14
C GLU A 164 9.64 10.58 -2.02
N ILE A 165 8.37 10.50 -2.38
CA ILE A 165 7.30 10.12 -1.45
C ILE A 165 7.48 8.64 -1.10
N MET A 166 7.56 8.36 0.20
CA MET A 166 7.76 6.99 0.70
C MET A 166 6.53 6.42 1.39
N SER A 167 5.59 7.26 1.82
CA SER A 167 4.30 6.78 2.30
C SER A 167 3.21 7.84 2.24
N ILE A 168 1.96 7.37 2.17
CA ILE A 168 0.76 8.19 2.20
C ILE A 168 -0.30 7.59 3.13
N GLU A 169 -1.19 8.44 3.61
CA GLU A 169 -2.43 8.10 4.29
C GLU A 169 -3.58 8.92 3.73
N HIS A 170 -4.75 8.32 3.56
CA HIS A 170 -5.94 9.09 3.23
C HIS A 170 -6.47 9.80 4.48
N LYS A 171 -6.82 11.08 4.37
CA LYS A 171 -7.21 11.93 5.51
C LYS A 171 -8.49 11.48 6.23
N LYS A 172 -9.37 10.74 5.54
CA LYS A 172 -10.68 10.34 6.04
C LYS A 172 -10.87 8.84 6.13
N TYR A 173 -10.33 8.10 5.18
CA TYR A 173 -10.55 6.67 5.03
C TYR A 173 -9.34 5.87 5.54
N PRO A 174 -9.51 4.64 6.01
CA PRO A 174 -8.41 3.78 6.45
C PRO A 174 -7.64 3.21 5.24
N ILE A 175 -6.98 4.09 4.50
CA ILE A 175 -6.20 3.76 3.31
C ILE A 175 -4.76 4.24 3.54
N TYR A 176 -3.82 3.32 3.38
CA TYR A 176 -2.41 3.53 3.66
C TYR A 176 -1.57 2.98 2.51
N GLY A 177 -0.45 3.62 2.21
CA GLY A 177 0.46 3.14 1.21
C GLY A 177 1.91 3.43 1.55
N VAL A 178 2.79 2.46 1.25
CA VAL A 178 4.25 2.60 1.38
C VAL A 178 4.92 2.28 0.05
N GLN A 179 5.83 3.16 -0.41
CA GLN A 179 6.59 2.95 -1.64
C GLN A 179 7.74 1.96 -1.46
N PHE A 180 8.22 1.82 -0.24
CA PHE A 180 9.26 0.88 0.15
C PHE A 180 8.69 -0.51 0.48
N HIS A 181 9.55 -1.48 0.72
CA HIS A 181 9.21 -2.88 0.96
C HIS A 181 9.32 -3.22 2.47
N PRO A 182 8.23 -3.21 3.23
CA PRO A 182 8.25 -3.58 4.65
C PRO A 182 8.56 -5.07 4.87
N GLU A 183 8.32 -5.92 3.88
CA GLU A 183 8.59 -7.36 3.91
C GLU A 183 10.06 -7.72 3.67
N SER A 184 10.86 -6.75 3.24
CA SER A 184 12.29 -6.95 3.00
C SER A 184 13.06 -7.05 4.30
N VAL A 185 14.01 -7.98 4.37
CA VAL A 185 14.96 -8.11 5.49
C VAL A 185 15.80 -6.85 5.73
N MET A 186 15.93 -6.00 4.71
CA MET A 186 16.64 -4.73 4.80
C MET A 186 15.77 -3.61 5.41
N THR A 187 14.47 -3.83 5.61
CA THR A 187 13.57 -2.90 6.32
C THR A 187 13.36 -3.40 7.74
N LYS A 188 14.27 -3.07 8.65
CA LYS A 188 14.29 -3.61 10.02
C LYS A 188 13.01 -3.34 10.81
N ASP A 189 12.36 -2.22 10.55
CA ASP A 189 11.10 -1.81 11.21
C ASP A 189 9.84 -2.33 10.50
N GLY A 190 9.98 -3.15 9.47
CA GLY A 190 8.85 -3.66 8.67
C GLY A 190 7.81 -4.39 9.50
N PHE A 191 8.25 -5.23 10.44
CA PHE A 191 7.34 -5.91 11.38
C PHE A 191 6.49 -4.91 12.19
N ASN A 192 7.09 -3.86 12.73
CA ASN A 192 6.39 -2.86 13.53
C ASN A 192 5.39 -2.06 12.70
N ILE A 193 5.72 -1.76 11.44
CA ILE A 193 4.81 -1.07 10.51
C ILE A 193 3.57 -1.93 10.25
N ILE A 194 3.73 -3.21 9.95
CA ILE A 194 2.60 -4.13 9.73
C ILE A 194 1.83 -4.37 11.03
N LYS A 195 2.50 -4.47 12.17
CA LYS A 195 1.85 -4.52 13.48
C LYS A 195 0.93 -3.32 13.70
N ASN A 196 1.44 -2.10 13.48
CA ASN A 196 0.65 -0.88 13.63
C ASN A 196 -0.55 -0.84 12.68
N LEU A 197 -0.41 -1.35 11.45
CA LEU A 197 -1.53 -1.49 10.50
C LEU A 197 -2.63 -2.40 11.07
N TYR A 198 -2.28 -3.54 11.66
CA TYR A 198 -3.26 -4.46 12.25
C TYR A 198 -3.88 -3.94 13.55
N GLU A 199 -3.20 -3.07 14.29
CA GLU A 199 -3.78 -2.40 15.47
C GLU A 199 -4.92 -1.42 15.12
N VAL A 200 -5.07 -1.02 13.84
CA VAL A 200 -6.21 -0.19 13.38
C VAL A 200 -7.51 -0.99 13.31
N ILE A 201 -7.44 -2.32 13.21
CA ILE A 201 -8.60 -3.21 13.06
C ILE A 201 -9.33 -3.44 14.40
N ILE A 202 -8.62 -3.24 15.52
CA ILE A 202 -9.12 -3.47 16.88
C ILE A 202 -9.81 -2.22 17.40
#